data_e23c593b2ae2ffe75e819d6e7e22699a
#
_entry.id   e23c593b2ae2ffe75e819d6e7e22699a
#
_cell.length_a   1.000
_cell.length_b   1.000
_cell.length_c   1.000
_cell.angle_alpha   90.00
_cell.angle_beta   90.00
_cell.angle_gamma   90.00
#
_symmetry.space_group_name_H-M   'P 1'
#
loop_
_entity.id
_entity.type
_entity.pdbx_description
1 polymer ?
#
loop_
_entity_poly.entity_id
_entity_poly.type
_entity_poly.pdbx_seq_one_letter_code
_entity_poly.pdbx_strand_id
1 'polypeptide(L)'
;MKMKSLLGIMLSLSILQSCQNDETNGIQNEVNKNGITFMSLIDDTNNSRAYDTSWETNDVIGVFMLASENKNILETNVPYVTSKGDGYFISQNQPMYYPENNSTVDFIAYYPYNENTNDHTNYTINLSDQTKQNAIDLMTAVNLTGRDQTSPQGNLQFKHLLAKLVLNLKSTSGSSLKGIKASISGLKVKGTANLSNGSITPSGEASAFSLYINEEATQAEAILLPQNLSESVKIKLEFNGQSQEIDTKLSGSIEQGNKYTYNLNSATLL
;
A
#
# COMPACT_ATOMS: atom_id res chain seq x y z
N MET A 1 -49.12 -38.43 -69.04
CA MET A 1 -49.91 -37.37 -69.69
C MET A 1 -49.36 -36.01 -69.27
N LYS A 2 -48.67 -35.31 -70.18
CA LYS A 2 -48.64 -33.87 -70.43
C LYS A 2 -48.49 -32.96 -69.18
N MET A 3 -47.64 -31.91 -69.06
CA MET A 3 -47.10 -31.07 -70.12
C MET A 3 -46.05 -30.15 -69.49
N LYS A 4 -45.04 -29.90 -70.24
CA LYS A 4 -44.03 -28.86 -70.17
C LYS A 4 -44.58 -27.48 -69.84
N SER A 5 -43.82 -26.64 -69.08
CA SER A 5 -43.60 -25.27 -69.53
C SER A 5 -42.31 -24.69 -68.96
N LEU A 6 -41.56 -24.21 -69.89
CA LEU A 6 -40.33 -23.43 -69.84
C LEU A 6 -40.68 -21.96 -69.65
N LEU A 7 -39.82 -21.17 -69.03
CA LEU A 7 -39.54 -19.72 -69.24
C LEU A 7 -39.16 -19.11 -67.88
N GLY A 8 -38.16 -18.35 -67.71
CA GLY A 8 -37.32 -17.59 -68.62
C GLY A 8 -36.35 -16.82 -67.74
N ILE A 9 -35.12 -16.80 -68.10
CA ILE A 9 -34.03 -16.05 -67.47
C ILE A 9 -34.23 -14.55 -67.79
N MET A 10 -34.27 -13.69 -66.75
CA MET A 10 -33.93 -12.27 -66.90
C MET A 10 -32.76 -11.89 -66.01
N LEU A 11 -31.64 -11.72 -66.67
CA LEU A 11 -30.40 -11.20 -66.10
C LEU A 11 -30.51 -9.66 -66.10
N SER A 12 -30.75 -9.05 -64.97
CA SER A 12 -30.65 -7.60 -64.82
C SER A 12 -29.27 -7.23 -64.31
N LEU A 13 -28.46 -6.73 -65.19
CA LEU A 13 -27.15 -6.14 -64.92
C LEU A 13 -27.32 -4.74 -64.33
N SER A 14 -27.26 -4.60 -63.01
CA SER A 14 -27.22 -3.29 -62.33
C SER A 14 -25.75 -2.84 -62.20
N ILE A 15 -25.41 -1.85 -62.97
CA ILE A 15 -24.16 -1.12 -62.93
C ILE A 15 -24.18 -0.28 -61.65
N LEU A 16 -23.37 -0.66 -60.66
CA LEU A 16 -23.09 0.19 -59.50
C LEU A 16 -22.05 1.23 -59.93
N GLN A 17 -22.47 2.46 -60.13
CA GLN A 17 -21.59 3.62 -60.18
C GLN A 17 -20.93 3.81 -58.77
N SER A 18 -19.65 3.54 -58.72
CA SER A 18 -18.83 3.96 -57.58
C SER A 18 -18.62 5.46 -57.67
N CYS A 19 -19.30 6.20 -56.76
CA CYS A 19 -18.85 7.55 -56.43
C CYS A 19 -17.64 7.44 -55.53
N GLN A 20 -16.47 7.77 -56.05
CA GLN A 20 -15.30 8.13 -55.27
C GLN A 20 -15.60 9.51 -54.68
N ASN A 21 -15.92 9.54 -53.39
CA ASN A 21 -15.69 10.73 -52.59
C ASN A 21 -14.34 10.56 -51.93
N ASP A 22 -13.34 11.25 -52.45
CA ASP A 22 -12.11 11.60 -51.75
C ASP A 22 -12.45 12.59 -50.64
N GLU A 23 -12.97 12.07 -49.53
CA GLU A 23 -12.83 12.73 -48.24
C GLU A 23 -11.60 12.12 -47.55
N THR A 24 -10.50 12.83 -47.64
CA THR A 24 -9.37 12.69 -46.72
C THR A 24 -9.87 13.07 -45.32
N ASN A 25 -10.69 12.21 -44.73
CA ASN A 25 -10.89 12.21 -43.29
C ASN A 25 -9.57 11.73 -42.70
N GLY A 26 -8.80 12.72 -42.18
CA GLY A 26 -7.69 12.44 -41.31
C GLY A 26 -8.16 11.46 -40.26
N ILE A 27 -7.54 10.29 -40.25
CA ILE A 27 -7.60 9.37 -39.13
C ILE A 27 -7.04 10.17 -37.96
N GLN A 28 -7.91 10.87 -37.23
CA GLN A 28 -7.61 11.26 -35.88
C GLN A 28 -7.41 9.92 -35.19
N ASN A 29 -6.16 9.59 -34.91
CA ASN A 29 -5.84 8.62 -33.89
C ASN A 29 -6.53 9.12 -32.62
N GLU A 30 -7.73 8.62 -32.36
CA GLU A 30 -8.28 8.66 -31.02
C GLU A 30 -7.26 7.91 -30.17
N VAL A 31 -6.38 8.68 -29.53
CA VAL A 31 -5.54 8.19 -28.45
C VAL A 31 -6.55 7.62 -27.46
N ASN A 32 -6.57 6.31 -27.37
CA ASN A 32 -7.44 5.58 -26.47
C ASN A 32 -7.02 6.02 -25.05
N LYS A 33 -7.70 7.04 -24.53
CA LYS A 33 -7.41 7.62 -23.19
C LYS A 33 -7.88 6.65 -22.12
N ASN A 34 -7.26 5.49 -22.05
CA ASN A 34 -7.41 4.64 -20.89
C ASN A 34 -6.68 5.31 -19.73
N GLY A 35 -7.39 5.56 -18.63
CA GLY A 35 -6.77 6.09 -17.43
C GLY A 35 -5.62 5.19 -16.95
N ILE A 36 -4.67 5.79 -16.26
CA ILE A 36 -3.52 5.08 -15.68
C ILE A 36 -4.02 4.06 -14.66
N THR A 37 -3.48 2.86 -14.71
CA THR A 37 -3.67 1.78 -13.73
C THR A 37 -2.31 1.31 -13.25
N PHE A 38 -2.26 0.66 -12.08
CA PHE A 38 -1.00 0.20 -11.51
C PHE A 38 -1.07 -1.29 -11.18
N MET A 39 0.00 -2.00 -11.49
CA MET A 39 0.34 -3.25 -10.81
C MET A 39 1.28 -2.92 -9.66
N SER A 40 1.21 -3.69 -8.58
CA SER A 40 2.08 -3.47 -7.43
C SER A 40 2.56 -4.76 -6.81
N LEU A 41 3.73 -4.65 -6.18
CA LEU A 41 4.35 -5.69 -5.37
C LEU A 41 4.76 -5.05 -4.04
N ILE A 42 4.68 -5.82 -2.96
CA ILE A 42 5.26 -5.44 -1.66
C ILE A 42 6.63 -6.09 -1.59
N ASP A 43 7.67 -5.28 -1.40
CA ASP A 43 9.07 -5.74 -1.38
C ASP A 43 9.39 -6.38 -0.01
N ASP A 44 9.73 -7.68 -0.03
CA ASP A 44 10.09 -8.50 1.13
C ASP A 44 11.62 -8.71 1.23
N THR A 45 12.44 -7.82 0.67
CA THR A 45 13.92 -8.01 0.59
C THR A 45 14.65 -7.93 1.93
N ASN A 46 14.02 -7.38 2.97
CA ASN A 46 14.57 -7.45 4.32
C ASN A 46 14.21 -8.81 4.93
N ASN A 47 15.19 -9.67 5.15
CA ASN A 47 15.18 -11.07 5.61
C ASN A 47 14.37 -11.40 6.89
N SER A 48 13.40 -10.62 7.26
CA SER A 48 12.47 -10.87 8.35
C SER A 48 11.07 -11.04 7.77
N ARG A 49 10.67 -12.26 7.44
CA ARG A 49 9.32 -12.68 7.02
C ARG A 49 8.28 -12.26 8.07
N ALA A 50 7.81 -11.02 8.00
CA ALA A 50 7.14 -10.43 9.14
C ALA A 50 5.98 -9.52 8.84
N TYR A 51 5.85 -9.11 7.62
CA TYR A 51 4.76 -8.25 7.17
C TYR A 51 3.86 -9.05 6.26
N ASP A 52 2.59 -8.68 6.18
CA ASP A 52 1.73 -9.16 5.13
C ASP A 52 2.31 -8.66 3.80
N THR A 53 2.79 -9.60 2.99
CA THR A 53 3.34 -9.35 1.65
C THR A 53 2.26 -9.40 0.58
N SER A 54 1.00 -9.41 0.99
CA SER A 54 -0.17 -9.52 0.13
C SER A 54 -1.16 -8.41 0.43
N TRP A 55 -1.77 -7.90 -0.63
CA TRP A 55 -2.86 -6.96 -0.55
C TRP A 55 -4.15 -7.65 -0.09
N GLU A 56 -4.98 -6.91 0.64
CA GLU A 56 -6.33 -7.35 0.95
C GLU A 56 -7.34 -6.76 -0.06
N THR A 57 -8.49 -7.42 -0.17
CA THR A 57 -9.60 -6.92 -0.98
C THR A 57 -10.03 -5.55 -0.49
N ASN A 58 -10.13 -4.60 -1.42
CA ASN A 58 -10.47 -3.19 -1.19
C ASN A 58 -9.38 -2.35 -0.50
N ASP A 59 -8.13 -2.82 -0.46
CA ASP A 59 -7.03 -1.93 -0.08
C ASP A 59 -6.96 -0.75 -1.03
N VAL A 60 -6.69 0.43 -0.46
CA VAL A 60 -6.60 1.70 -1.18
C VAL A 60 -5.23 2.33 -0.98
N ILE A 61 -4.60 2.69 -2.08
CA ILE A 61 -3.36 3.47 -2.11
C ILE A 61 -3.65 4.91 -2.52
N GLY A 62 -2.87 5.86 -2.02
CA GLY A 62 -2.84 7.24 -2.50
C GLY A 62 -1.70 7.42 -3.50
N VAL A 63 -1.94 8.11 -4.61
CA VAL A 63 -0.93 8.33 -5.64
C VAL A 63 -0.83 9.81 -5.98
N PHE A 64 0.40 10.32 -5.97
CA PHE A 64 0.76 11.63 -6.52
C PHE A 64 1.43 11.44 -7.88
N MET A 65 1.15 12.34 -8.83
CA MET A 65 1.86 12.40 -10.11
C MET A 65 2.60 13.72 -10.20
N LEU A 66 3.88 13.68 -10.51
CA LEU A 66 4.76 14.83 -10.61
C LEU A 66 5.36 14.91 -12.01
N ALA A 67 5.58 16.12 -12.51
CA ALA A 67 6.41 16.32 -13.70
C ALA A 67 7.85 15.88 -13.41
N SER A 68 8.44 15.02 -14.25
CA SER A 68 9.80 14.49 -13.98
C SER A 68 10.86 15.60 -13.98
N GLU A 69 10.69 16.63 -14.82
CA GLU A 69 11.67 17.69 -15.04
C GLU A 69 11.88 18.58 -13.79
N ASN A 70 10.78 19.04 -13.18
CA ASN A 70 10.82 20.06 -12.13
C ASN A 70 10.14 19.65 -10.83
N LYS A 71 9.61 18.42 -10.79
CA LYS A 71 8.89 17.82 -9.63
C LYS A 71 7.63 18.59 -9.22
N ASN A 72 7.08 19.44 -10.11
CA ASN A 72 5.78 20.05 -9.87
C ASN A 72 4.68 18.97 -9.79
N ILE A 73 3.80 19.10 -8.81
CA ILE A 73 2.66 18.18 -8.63
C ILE A 73 1.67 18.44 -9.76
N LEU A 74 1.34 17.42 -10.51
CA LEU A 74 0.31 17.40 -11.56
C LEU A 74 -1.01 16.85 -11.03
N GLU A 75 -0.94 15.80 -10.20
CA GLU A 75 -2.10 15.20 -9.55
C GLU A 75 -1.77 14.93 -8.07
N THR A 76 -2.74 15.21 -7.19
CA THR A 76 -2.56 15.13 -5.75
C THR A 76 -3.43 14.04 -5.16
N ASN A 77 -2.80 13.06 -4.49
CA ASN A 77 -3.46 12.09 -3.62
C ASN A 77 -4.67 11.38 -4.24
N VAL A 78 -4.52 10.93 -5.47
CA VAL A 78 -5.59 10.22 -6.18
C VAL A 78 -5.74 8.80 -5.61
N PRO A 79 -6.95 8.39 -5.15
CA PRO A 79 -7.16 7.05 -4.60
C PRO A 79 -7.25 5.99 -5.69
N TYR A 80 -6.54 4.90 -5.50
CA TYR A 80 -6.56 3.70 -6.32
C TYR A 80 -6.87 2.48 -5.45
N VAL A 81 -7.76 1.61 -5.90
CA VAL A 81 -8.22 0.44 -5.13
C VAL A 81 -7.88 -0.87 -5.84
N THR A 82 -7.51 -1.89 -5.07
CA THR A 82 -7.45 -3.27 -5.54
C THR A 82 -8.70 -4.03 -5.08
N SER A 83 -9.61 -4.30 -6.02
CA SER A 83 -10.90 -4.95 -5.70
C SER A 83 -10.78 -6.44 -5.37
N LYS A 84 -9.65 -7.06 -5.70
CA LYS A 84 -9.40 -8.50 -5.49
C LYS A 84 -8.26 -8.79 -4.52
N GLY A 85 -7.52 -7.77 -4.07
CA GLY A 85 -6.29 -7.98 -3.30
C GLY A 85 -5.15 -8.60 -4.12
N ASP A 86 -5.18 -8.48 -5.44
CA ASP A 86 -4.21 -9.07 -6.37
C ASP A 86 -3.08 -8.10 -6.76
N GLY A 87 -3.07 -6.91 -6.16
CA GLY A 87 -2.09 -5.86 -6.46
C GLY A 87 -2.37 -5.08 -7.74
N TYR A 88 -3.48 -5.35 -8.43
CA TYR A 88 -3.94 -4.53 -9.54
C TYR A 88 -4.84 -3.42 -9.03
N PHE A 89 -4.40 -2.17 -9.22
CA PHE A 89 -5.05 -0.97 -8.72
C PHE A 89 -5.67 -0.14 -9.83
N ILE A 90 -6.94 0.22 -9.67
CA ILE A 90 -7.70 1.10 -10.56
C ILE A 90 -8.22 2.30 -9.79
N SER A 91 -8.34 3.46 -10.44
CA SER A 91 -8.97 4.62 -9.81
C SER A 91 -10.47 4.36 -9.60
N GLN A 92 -10.98 4.77 -8.44
CA GLN A 92 -12.40 4.63 -8.11
C GLN A 92 -13.29 5.68 -8.81
N ASN A 93 -12.77 6.88 -9.08
CA ASN A 93 -13.55 8.01 -9.57
C ASN A 93 -12.97 8.59 -10.86
N GLN A 94 -11.88 9.32 -10.76
CA GLN A 94 -11.22 9.98 -11.88
C GLN A 94 -9.80 9.44 -12.00
N PRO A 95 -9.50 8.63 -13.04
CA PRO A 95 -8.15 8.15 -13.26
C PRO A 95 -7.24 9.30 -13.67
N MET A 96 -5.96 9.21 -13.32
CA MET A 96 -4.93 10.07 -13.88
C MET A 96 -4.69 9.72 -15.35
N TYR A 97 -4.19 10.68 -16.11
CA TYR A 97 -3.80 10.52 -17.50
C TYR A 97 -2.39 11.06 -17.71
N TYR A 98 -1.64 10.42 -18.62
CA TYR A 98 -0.36 10.97 -19.04
C TYR A 98 -0.55 12.29 -19.81
N PRO A 99 0.39 13.26 -19.68
CA PRO A 99 0.35 14.51 -20.43
C PRO A 99 0.31 14.27 -21.95
N GLU A 100 -0.54 15.02 -22.67
CA GLU A 100 -0.72 14.86 -24.13
C GLU A 100 0.54 15.24 -24.94
N ASN A 101 1.40 16.08 -24.40
CA ASN A 101 2.66 16.51 -24.99
C ASN A 101 3.80 15.51 -24.81
N ASN A 102 3.53 14.30 -24.34
CA ASN A 102 4.50 13.26 -23.99
C ASN A 102 5.56 13.69 -22.96
N SER A 103 5.29 14.72 -22.14
CA SER A 103 6.15 15.02 -20.99
C SER A 103 6.16 13.82 -20.04
N THR A 104 7.34 13.51 -19.51
CA THR A 104 7.50 12.43 -18.56
C THR A 104 7.05 12.79 -17.16
N VAL A 105 6.51 11.82 -16.44
CA VAL A 105 6.03 11.94 -15.08
C VAL A 105 6.64 10.91 -14.15
N ASP A 106 6.68 11.25 -12.86
CA ASP A 106 7.06 10.37 -11.77
C ASP A 106 5.85 10.13 -10.87
N PHE A 107 5.80 8.95 -10.26
CA PHE A 107 4.74 8.60 -9.32
C PHE A 107 5.31 8.40 -7.91
N ILE A 108 4.58 8.92 -6.92
CA ILE A 108 4.77 8.63 -5.51
C ILE A 108 3.48 7.97 -5.04
N ALA A 109 3.54 6.69 -4.69
CA ALA A 109 2.41 5.95 -4.15
C ALA A 109 2.65 5.61 -2.68
N TYR A 110 1.58 5.55 -1.87
CA TYR A 110 1.66 5.20 -0.47
C TYR A 110 0.42 4.41 -0.01
N TYR A 111 0.58 3.64 1.04
CA TYR A 111 -0.46 2.88 1.74
C TYR A 111 -0.26 3.01 3.26
N PRO A 112 -1.31 3.07 4.05
CA PRO A 112 -2.73 3.14 3.67
C PRO A 112 -3.13 4.54 3.19
N TYR A 113 -4.13 4.60 2.28
CA TYR A 113 -4.68 5.86 1.81
C TYR A 113 -5.28 6.70 2.94
N ASN A 114 -4.99 7.99 2.91
CA ASN A 114 -5.58 8.97 3.80
C ASN A 114 -6.02 10.20 2.99
N GLU A 115 -7.32 10.47 2.94
CA GLU A 115 -7.90 11.57 2.16
C GLU A 115 -7.35 12.96 2.50
N ASN A 116 -6.85 13.14 3.73
CA ASN A 116 -6.30 14.41 4.21
C ASN A 116 -4.83 14.63 3.83
N THR A 117 -4.19 13.71 3.11
CA THR A 117 -2.79 13.82 2.69
C THR A 117 -2.67 14.71 1.46
N ASN A 118 -2.42 15.99 1.63
CA ASN A 118 -2.26 16.96 0.54
C ASN A 118 -0.79 17.26 0.20
N ASP A 119 0.13 16.87 1.05
CA ASP A 119 1.58 17.07 0.92
C ASP A 119 2.33 15.75 1.11
N HIS A 120 2.90 15.23 0.03
CA HIS A 120 3.68 13.98 0.04
C HIS A 120 4.99 14.11 0.82
N THR A 121 5.43 15.32 1.15
CA THR A 121 6.66 15.55 1.94
C THR A 121 6.42 15.58 3.45
N ASN A 122 5.15 15.61 3.87
CA ASN A 122 4.78 15.78 5.29
C ASN A 122 3.56 14.91 5.70
N TYR A 123 3.66 13.60 5.50
CA TYR A 123 2.64 12.66 5.94
C TYR A 123 2.67 12.50 7.46
N THR A 124 1.53 12.69 8.12
CA THR A 124 1.42 12.57 9.60
C THR A 124 1.30 11.11 10.03
N ILE A 125 2.16 10.70 10.97
CA ILE A 125 2.15 9.37 11.59
C ILE A 125 1.64 9.47 13.02
N ASN A 126 0.71 8.56 13.39
CA ASN A 126 0.27 8.35 14.78
C ASN A 126 0.02 6.86 15.01
N LEU A 127 0.87 6.24 15.83
CA LEU A 127 0.86 4.82 16.15
C LEU A 127 0.32 4.51 17.55
N SER A 128 -0.39 5.44 18.18
CA SER A 128 -0.91 5.26 19.56
C SER A 128 -2.02 4.21 19.63
N ASP A 129 -2.75 3.96 18.55
CA ASP A 129 -3.77 2.92 18.44
C ASP A 129 -3.26 1.78 17.55
N GLN A 130 -3.06 0.61 18.17
CA GLN A 130 -2.55 -0.59 17.50
C GLN A 130 -3.65 -1.58 17.13
N THR A 131 -4.93 -1.24 17.32
CA THR A 131 -6.05 -2.18 17.13
C THR A 131 -6.26 -2.58 15.67
N LYS A 132 -5.85 -1.73 14.72
CA LYS A 132 -5.94 -1.96 13.27
C LYS A 132 -4.58 -1.71 12.63
N GLN A 133 -3.70 -2.71 12.66
CA GLN A 133 -2.32 -2.55 12.18
C GLN A 133 -2.25 -2.21 10.69
N ASN A 134 -3.11 -2.78 9.84
CA ASN A 134 -3.19 -2.46 8.41
C ASN A 134 -3.46 -0.96 8.16
N ALA A 135 -4.19 -0.30 9.07
CA ALA A 135 -4.51 1.12 8.93
C ALA A 135 -3.37 2.07 9.33
N ILE A 136 -2.29 1.56 9.91
CA ILE A 136 -1.16 2.35 10.40
C ILE A 136 0.19 1.90 9.85
N ASP A 137 0.27 0.78 9.14
CA ASP A 137 1.53 0.26 8.57
C ASP A 137 1.86 0.98 7.25
N LEU A 138 2.58 2.09 7.39
CA LEU A 138 2.90 2.97 6.27
C LEU A 138 3.91 2.33 5.32
N MET A 139 3.53 2.24 4.04
CA MET A 139 4.39 1.85 2.93
C MET A 139 4.46 2.94 1.86
N THR A 140 5.54 2.97 1.08
CA THR A 140 5.69 3.86 -0.07
C THR A 140 6.32 3.16 -1.26
N ALA A 141 6.00 3.62 -2.48
CA ALA A 141 6.61 3.20 -3.73
C ALA A 141 6.93 4.45 -4.57
N VAL A 142 8.21 4.61 -4.95
CA VAL A 142 8.72 5.76 -5.69
C VAL A 142 9.55 5.34 -6.90
N ASN A 143 9.42 4.08 -7.32
CA ASN A 143 10.25 3.47 -8.36
C ASN A 143 9.77 3.75 -9.79
N LEU A 144 8.56 4.26 -9.98
CA LEU A 144 8.04 4.60 -11.32
C LEU A 144 8.37 6.05 -11.65
N THR A 145 9.48 6.26 -12.33
CA THR A 145 9.97 7.57 -12.76
C THR A 145 10.13 7.64 -14.27
N GLY A 146 10.04 8.84 -14.84
CA GLY A 146 10.23 9.08 -16.28
C GLY A 146 9.21 8.35 -17.16
N ARG A 147 7.96 8.22 -16.74
CA ARG A 147 6.89 7.53 -17.47
C ARG A 147 6.13 8.48 -18.37
N ASP A 148 5.69 7.97 -19.52
CA ASP A 148 4.87 8.70 -20.48
C ASP A 148 3.90 7.75 -21.20
N GLN A 149 3.15 8.24 -22.19
CA GLN A 149 2.20 7.45 -22.97
C GLN A 149 2.87 6.32 -23.76
N THR A 150 4.15 6.44 -24.09
CA THR A 150 4.90 5.46 -24.90
C THR A 150 5.54 4.37 -24.07
N SER A 151 5.81 4.64 -22.79
CA SER A 151 6.37 3.70 -21.82
C SER A 151 5.60 3.68 -20.50
N PRO A 152 4.28 3.39 -20.55
CA PRO A 152 3.40 3.55 -19.38
C PRO A 152 3.55 2.44 -18.35
N GLN A 153 4.19 1.32 -18.71
CA GLN A 153 4.18 0.12 -17.89
C GLN A 153 5.25 0.15 -16.79
N GLY A 154 4.93 -0.46 -15.69
CA GLY A 154 5.82 -0.67 -14.54
C GLY A 154 5.01 -1.06 -13.32
N ASN A 155 5.65 -1.82 -12.42
CA ASN A 155 5.03 -2.22 -11.17
C ASN A 155 5.48 -1.28 -10.05
N LEU A 156 4.55 -0.78 -9.25
CA LEU A 156 4.86 -0.11 -7.99
C LEU A 156 5.53 -1.12 -7.05
N GLN A 157 6.67 -0.75 -6.47
CA GLN A 157 7.40 -1.57 -5.50
C GLN A 157 7.30 -0.92 -4.13
N PHE A 158 6.36 -1.40 -3.32
CA PHE A 158 6.12 -0.87 -1.99
C PHE A 158 7.15 -1.38 -0.99
N LYS A 159 7.60 -0.48 -0.12
CA LYS A 159 8.49 -0.78 1.02
C LYS A 159 7.86 -0.26 2.30
N HIS A 160 7.93 -1.07 3.36
CA HIS A 160 7.51 -0.63 4.69
C HIS A 160 8.44 0.48 5.21
N LEU A 161 7.86 1.58 5.63
CA LEU A 161 8.59 2.69 6.27
C LEU A 161 8.66 2.56 7.79
N LEU A 162 7.84 1.70 8.39
CA LEU A 162 7.78 1.46 9.81
C LEU A 162 8.46 0.13 10.17
N ALA A 163 8.60 -0.14 11.46
CA ALA A 163 9.11 -1.41 11.96
C ALA A 163 7.98 -2.21 12.63
N LYS A 164 8.15 -3.52 12.78
CA LYS A 164 7.19 -4.40 13.47
C LYS A 164 7.83 -5.08 14.67
N LEU A 165 7.10 -5.10 15.78
CA LEU A 165 7.41 -5.91 16.94
C LEU A 165 6.46 -7.10 17.02
N VAL A 166 6.98 -8.29 17.27
CA VAL A 166 6.20 -9.51 17.52
C VAL A 166 6.67 -10.15 18.82
N LEU A 167 5.77 -10.31 19.75
CA LEU A 167 5.99 -11.05 20.99
C LEU A 167 5.27 -12.39 20.88
N ASN A 168 6.00 -13.48 20.82
CA ASN A 168 5.41 -14.82 20.93
C ASN A 168 5.18 -15.11 22.43
N LEU A 169 3.92 -15.25 22.79
CA LEU A 169 3.48 -15.47 24.17
C LEU A 169 3.26 -16.94 24.43
N LYS A 170 3.90 -17.48 25.45
CA LYS A 170 3.74 -18.90 25.83
C LYS A 170 3.54 -19.02 27.33
N SER A 171 2.46 -19.70 27.73
CA SER A 171 2.27 -20.14 29.10
C SER A 171 3.22 -21.28 29.44
N THR A 172 3.89 -21.22 30.58
CA THR A 172 4.76 -22.31 31.06
C THR A 172 3.97 -23.51 31.57
N SER A 173 2.71 -23.30 32.00
CA SER A 173 1.81 -24.39 32.41
C SER A 173 1.00 -24.99 31.27
N GLY A 174 1.07 -24.39 30.04
CA GLY A 174 0.22 -24.76 28.91
C GLY A 174 -1.20 -24.22 29.00
N SER A 175 -1.51 -23.41 30.02
CA SER A 175 -2.83 -22.77 30.18
C SER A 175 -3.05 -21.67 29.15
N SER A 176 -4.33 -21.38 28.85
CA SER A 176 -4.69 -20.28 27.95
C SER A 176 -4.31 -18.93 28.56
N LEU A 177 -3.77 -18.04 27.75
CA LEU A 177 -3.46 -16.65 28.10
C LEU A 177 -4.56 -15.67 27.67
N LYS A 178 -5.76 -16.13 27.33
CA LYS A 178 -6.88 -15.24 26.96
C LYS A 178 -7.16 -14.23 28.07
N GLY A 179 -7.21 -12.94 27.68
CA GLY A 179 -7.35 -11.83 28.61
C GLY A 179 -6.03 -11.19 29.07
N ILE A 180 -4.87 -11.73 28.61
CA ILE A 180 -3.59 -11.06 28.81
C ILE A 180 -3.59 -9.69 28.14
N LYS A 181 -2.95 -8.72 28.78
CA LYS A 181 -2.69 -7.39 28.21
C LYS A 181 -1.19 -7.22 28.06
N ALA A 182 -0.78 -6.59 26.98
CA ALA A 182 0.61 -6.23 26.72
C ALA A 182 0.69 -4.75 26.37
N SER A 183 1.66 -4.06 26.95
CA SER A 183 1.99 -2.67 26.62
C SER A 183 3.50 -2.51 26.51
N ILE A 184 3.92 -1.49 25.75
CA ILE A 184 5.32 -1.12 25.57
C ILE A 184 5.49 0.36 25.93
N SER A 185 6.63 0.73 26.50
CA SER A 185 6.99 2.09 26.87
C SER A 185 8.42 2.45 26.47
N GLY A 186 8.75 3.75 26.51
CA GLY A 186 10.07 4.26 26.11
C GLY A 186 10.18 4.57 24.61
N LEU A 187 9.06 4.63 23.88
CA LEU A 187 9.03 4.89 22.43
C LEU A 187 8.14 6.08 22.08
N LYS A 188 8.57 6.88 21.10
CA LYS A 188 7.72 7.87 20.46
C LYS A 188 6.77 7.15 19.50
N VAL A 189 5.52 7.59 19.45
CA VAL A 189 4.46 7.02 18.61
C VAL A 189 3.95 7.99 17.54
N LYS A 190 4.48 9.21 17.51
CA LYS A 190 4.11 10.25 16.56
C LYS A 190 5.30 10.72 15.76
N GLY A 191 5.05 11.17 14.54
CA GLY A 191 6.07 11.69 13.66
C GLY A 191 5.50 12.12 12.32
N THR A 192 6.40 12.42 11.40
CA THR A 192 6.08 12.69 10.01
C THR A 192 6.95 11.85 9.08
N ALA A 193 6.45 11.56 7.90
CA ALA A 193 7.20 10.90 6.84
C ALA A 193 7.21 11.76 5.57
N ASN A 194 8.34 11.79 4.89
CA ASN A 194 8.43 12.26 3.52
C ASN A 194 8.27 11.04 2.58
N LEU A 195 7.12 10.95 1.91
CA LEU A 195 6.78 9.81 1.07
C LEU A 195 7.68 9.69 -0.17
N SER A 196 8.31 10.79 -0.62
CA SER A 196 9.16 10.79 -1.82
C SER A 196 10.54 10.16 -1.60
N ASN A 197 11.01 10.09 -0.36
CA ASN A 197 12.33 9.54 -0.03
C ASN A 197 12.30 8.56 1.16
N GLY A 198 11.14 8.37 1.78
CA GLY A 198 10.95 7.44 2.91
C GLY A 198 11.53 7.93 4.24
N SER A 199 12.02 9.17 4.34
CA SER A 199 12.58 9.67 5.60
C SER A 199 11.47 9.87 6.66
N ILE A 200 11.77 9.48 7.91
CA ILE A 200 10.87 9.63 9.06
C ILE A 200 11.48 10.55 10.09
N THR A 201 10.69 11.47 10.59
CA THR A 201 11.05 12.38 11.68
C THR A 201 10.14 12.12 12.88
N PRO A 202 10.62 11.40 13.92
CA PRO A 202 9.86 11.19 15.15
C PRO A 202 9.61 12.50 15.90
N SER A 203 8.43 12.64 16.52
CA SER A 203 8.05 13.83 17.28
C SER A 203 7.32 13.47 18.58
N GLY A 204 7.19 14.45 19.47
CA GLY A 204 6.58 14.27 20.78
C GLY A 204 7.45 13.51 21.77
N GLU A 205 6.88 13.24 22.96
CA GLU A 205 7.54 12.50 24.01
C GLU A 205 7.31 11.00 23.87
N ALA A 206 8.24 10.21 24.44
CA ALA A 206 8.06 8.77 24.56
C ALA A 206 6.85 8.47 25.48
N SER A 207 6.05 7.49 25.10
CA SER A 207 4.82 7.14 25.82
C SER A 207 4.63 5.63 25.90
N ALA A 208 3.76 5.20 26.81
CA ALA A 208 3.30 3.82 26.86
C ALA A 208 2.07 3.66 25.99
N PHE A 209 1.99 2.53 25.25
CA PHE A 209 0.83 2.17 24.44
C PHE A 209 0.59 0.66 24.47
N SER A 210 -0.66 0.24 24.21
CA SER A 210 -1.05 -1.16 24.19
C SER A 210 -0.66 -1.81 22.87
N LEU A 211 -0.21 -3.07 22.94
CA LEU A 211 0.00 -3.90 21.75
C LEU A 211 -1.32 -4.55 21.33
N TYR A 212 -1.44 -4.85 20.04
CA TYR A 212 -2.47 -5.73 19.53
C TYR A 212 -2.19 -7.18 20.01
N ILE A 213 -3.22 -7.89 20.44
CA ILE A 213 -3.13 -9.29 20.85
C ILE A 213 -4.07 -10.11 19.98
N ASN A 214 -3.55 -11.20 19.36
CA ASN A 214 -4.38 -12.08 18.54
C ASN A 214 -5.43 -12.82 19.39
N GLU A 215 -6.46 -13.36 18.74
CA GLU A 215 -7.61 -14.00 19.42
C GLU A 215 -7.22 -15.18 20.31
N GLU A 216 -6.17 -15.93 19.94
CA GLU A 216 -5.65 -17.05 20.71
C GLU A 216 -4.77 -16.61 21.88
N ALA A 217 -4.41 -15.35 21.96
CA ALA A 217 -3.46 -14.78 22.92
C ALA A 217 -2.07 -15.48 22.89
N THR A 218 -1.65 -15.88 21.71
CA THR A 218 -0.32 -16.50 21.45
C THR A 218 0.69 -15.48 20.95
N GLN A 219 0.22 -14.33 20.45
CA GLN A 219 1.07 -13.23 19.96
C GLN A 219 0.52 -11.88 20.40
N ALA A 220 1.46 -10.98 20.70
CA ALA A 220 1.20 -9.56 20.83
C ALA A 220 2.09 -8.81 19.82
N GLU A 221 1.53 -7.82 19.12
CA GLU A 221 2.20 -7.14 18.02
C GLU A 221 2.07 -5.64 18.12
N ALA A 222 3.05 -4.92 17.57
CA ALA A 222 2.97 -3.48 17.37
C ALA A 222 3.73 -3.03 16.12
N ILE A 223 3.19 -2.02 15.45
CA ILE A 223 3.92 -1.22 14.47
C ILE A 223 4.68 -0.13 15.24
N LEU A 224 5.98 -0.02 14.96
CA LEU A 224 6.90 0.88 15.67
C LEU A 224 7.43 1.97 14.74
N LEU A 225 7.57 3.16 15.29
CA LEU A 225 8.21 4.28 14.60
C LEU A 225 9.74 4.09 14.58
N PRO A 226 10.39 4.12 13.42
CA PRO A 226 11.85 4.16 13.33
C PRO A 226 12.40 5.35 14.09
N GLN A 227 13.32 5.10 15.04
CA GLN A 227 13.87 6.13 15.93
C GLN A 227 15.13 5.68 16.64
N ASN A 228 15.98 6.62 17.04
CA ASN A 228 17.04 6.38 18.00
C ASN A 228 16.45 6.23 19.41
N LEU A 229 16.93 5.25 20.16
CA LEU A 229 16.48 4.98 21.51
C LEU A 229 17.28 5.81 22.50
N SER A 230 16.63 6.70 23.24
CA SER A 230 17.23 7.51 24.31
C SER A 230 16.99 6.93 25.71
N GLU A 231 16.04 6.01 25.82
CA GLU A 231 15.61 5.38 27.06
C GLU A 231 15.53 3.86 26.91
N SER A 232 15.47 3.14 28.02
CA SER A 232 15.21 1.70 28.01
C SER A 232 13.77 1.43 27.59
N VAL A 233 13.61 0.57 26.59
CA VAL A 233 12.28 0.13 26.12
C VAL A 233 11.82 -1.04 26.97
N LYS A 234 10.65 -0.91 27.60
CA LYS A 234 10.08 -1.93 28.47
C LYS A 234 8.78 -2.47 27.94
N ILE A 235 8.58 -3.76 28.10
CA ILE A 235 7.32 -4.45 27.85
C ILE A 235 6.69 -4.75 29.22
N LYS A 236 5.40 -4.42 29.38
CA LYS A 236 4.60 -4.80 30.53
C LYS A 236 3.55 -5.79 30.10
N LEU A 237 3.52 -6.96 30.75
CA LEU A 237 2.46 -7.96 30.63
C LEU A 237 1.57 -7.91 31.86
N GLU A 238 0.25 -7.99 31.68
CA GLU A 238 -0.74 -8.04 32.78
C GLU A 238 -1.70 -9.20 32.55
N PHE A 239 -1.86 -10.08 33.54
CA PHE A 239 -2.75 -11.23 33.48
C PHE A 239 -3.26 -11.63 34.86
N ASN A 240 -4.56 -11.87 35.01
CA ASN A 240 -5.19 -12.28 36.28
C ASN A 240 -4.83 -11.39 37.49
N GLY A 241 -4.71 -10.08 37.28
CA GLY A 241 -4.36 -9.12 38.34
C GLY A 241 -2.87 -9.06 38.70
N GLN A 242 -2.04 -9.87 38.06
CA GLN A 242 -0.58 -9.81 38.20
C GLN A 242 0.04 -9.03 37.04
N SER A 243 1.22 -8.45 37.24
CA SER A 243 1.96 -7.74 36.21
C SER A 243 3.45 -8.09 36.26
N GLN A 244 4.07 -8.12 35.08
CA GLN A 244 5.50 -8.32 34.91
C GLN A 244 6.05 -7.27 33.95
N GLU A 245 7.14 -6.61 34.31
CA GLU A 245 7.93 -5.79 33.39
C GLU A 245 9.13 -6.59 32.87
N ILE A 246 9.42 -6.41 31.58
CA ILE A 246 10.50 -7.09 30.88
C ILE A 246 11.30 -6.01 30.13
N ASP A 247 12.57 -5.91 30.41
CA ASP A 247 13.49 -5.09 29.62
C ASP A 247 13.66 -5.72 28.24
N THR A 248 13.42 -4.94 27.20
CA THR A 248 13.67 -5.40 25.84
C THR A 248 15.16 -5.41 25.54
N LYS A 249 15.53 -6.19 24.52
CA LYS A 249 16.90 -6.12 23.95
C LYS A 249 16.98 -5.07 22.84
N LEU A 250 15.95 -4.24 22.66
CA LEU A 250 16.01 -3.12 21.72
C LEU A 250 17.02 -2.11 22.24
N SER A 251 18.06 -1.84 21.45
CA SER A 251 19.12 -0.90 21.77
C SER A 251 19.61 -0.21 20.53
N GLY A 252 20.13 1.00 20.66
CA GLY A 252 20.61 1.83 19.56
C GLY A 252 19.46 2.47 18.78
N SER A 253 18.88 1.79 17.80
CA SER A 253 17.81 2.33 16.94
C SER A 253 16.78 1.27 16.55
N ILE A 254 15.59 1.74 16.24
CA ILE A 254 14.56 1.00 15.51
C ILE A 254 14.69 1.39 14.05
N GLU A 255 14.96 0.41 13.19
CA GLU A 255 15.20 0.62 11.75
C GLU A 255 13.95 0.37 10.93
N GLN A 256 13.81 1.10 9.82
CA GLN A 256 12.72 0.91 8.84
C GLN A 256 12.71 -0.50 8.27
N GLY A 257 11.51 -1.06 8.07
CA GLY A 257 11.32 -2.35 7.45
C GLY A 257 11.81 -3.54 8.30
N ASN A 258 12.29 -3.32 9.53
CA ASN A 258 12.76 -4.41 10.38
C ASN A 258 11.62 -4.99 11.23
N LYS A 259 11.71 -6.32 11.44
CA LYS A 259 10.89 -7.06 12.42
C LYS A 259 11.73 -7.47 13.61
N TYR A 260 11.25 -7.15 14.77
CA TYR A 260 11.83 -7.54 16.06
C TYR A 260 10.96 -8.62 16.68
N THR A 261 11.50 -9.81 16.92
CA THR A 261 10.75 -10.94 17.47
C THR A 261 11.30 -11.35 18.83
N TYR A 262 10.44 -11.45 19.82
CA TYR A 262 10.76 -11.95 21.16
C TYR A 262 9.89 -13.13 21.53
N ASN A 263 10.50 -14.14 22.16
CA ASN A 263 9.78 -15.26 22.76
C ASN A 263 9.67 -15.01 24.26
N LEU A 264 8.47 -14.80 24.75
CA LEU A 264 8.18 -14.49 26.13
C LEU A 264 7.49 -15.67 26.80
N ASN A 265 8.04 -16.13 27.91
CA ASN A 265 7.44 -17.16 28.74
C ASN A 265 6.80 -16.49 29.95
N SER A 266 5.49 -16.69 30.17
CA SER A 266 4.72 -16.09 31.25
C SER A 266 4.89 -16.83 32.58
N ALA A 267 6.12 -17.29 32.91
CA ALA A 267 6.37 -18.11 34.12
C ALA A 267 5.96 -17.44 35.44
N THR A 268 5.90 -16.12 35.48
CA THR A 268 5.58 -15.32 36.68
C THR A 268 4.16 -14.81 36.73
N LEU A 269 3.36 -15.01 35.68
CA LEU A 269 1.98 -14.51 35.57
C LEU A 269 0.91 -15.62 35.75
N LEU A 270 1.32 -16.81 36.18
CA LEU A 270 0.43 -17.96 36.36
C LEU A 270 0.35 -18.39 37.81
#